data_0f8d4659ac1d6de8200b65f881ed0815
#
_entry.id   0f8d4659ac1d6de8200b65f881ed0815
#
_cell.length_a   1.000
_cell.length_b   1.000
_cell.length_c   1.000
_cell.angle_alpha   90.00
_cell.angle_beta   90.00
_cell.angle_gamma   90.00
#
_symmetry.space_group_name_H-M   'P 1'
#
loop_
_entity.id
_entity.type
_entity.pdbx_description
1 polymer ?
#
loop_
_entity_poly.entity_id
_entity_poly.type
_entity_poly.pdbx_seq_one_letter_code
_entity_poly.pdbx_strand_id
1 'polypeptide(L)'
;DERRVSQLFSRLGINLGQPVMAWSATAGLQRIDIESAPQRHASEPQQALGQIKATNTPTIYLLMDFHPYLDDPLNVRMLKEIALDHHSLRHTLALVSHDLEIPPELESFTARFDLSLPDRDGLEAIIREEATHWSGAHRGSKVKTDRSTLDAILRQLGGLTDVDARRIIRSVIHDDGAINSDDLARVTQGRYRLLQSNGALSVE
;
A
#
# COMPACT_ATOMS: atom_id res chain seq x y z
N ASP A 1 -1.62 -3.17 -2.84
CA ASP A 1 -1.80 -1.79 -2.22
C ASP A 1 -0.70 -1.40 -1.21
N GLU A 2 0.53 -1.86 -1.40
CA GLU A 2 1.66 -1.54 -0.50
C GLU A 2 1.86 -0.02 -0.29
N ARG A 3 1.72 0.77 -1.37
CA ARG A 3 1.84 2.23 -1.28
C ARG A 3 0.81 2.84 -0.32
N ARG A 4 -0.44 2.36 -0.40
CA ARG A 4 -1.53 2.82 0.49
C ARG A 4 -1.26 2.42 1.94
N VAL A 5 -0.78 1.18 2.17
CA VAL A 5 -0.35 0.73 3.49
C VAL A 5 0.77 1.61 4.02
N SER A 6 1.82 1.83 3.23
CA SER A 6 2.96 2.66 3.62
C SER A 6 2.54 4.09 3.99
N GLN A 7 1.66 4.72 3.19
CA GLN A 7 1.11 6.05 3.48
C GLN A 7 0.27 6.08 4.76
N LEU A 8 -0.58 5.06 4.98
CA LEU A 8 -1.40 4.94 6.18
C LEU A 8 -0.52 4.87 7.42
N PHE A 9 0.48 3.97 7.42
CA PHE A 9 1.36 3.79 8.57
C PHE A 9 2.32 4.96 8.77
N SER A 10 2.78 5.64 7.70
CA SER A 10 3.55 6.87 7.83
C SER A 10 2.76 7.98 8.54
N ARG A 11 1.48 8.17 8.19
CA ARG A 11 0.59 9.10 8.89
C ARG A 11 0.36 8.69 10.36
N LEU A 12 0.17 7.39 10.61
CA LEU A 12 0.03 6.85 11.95
C LEU A 12 1.29 7.11 12.79
N GLY A 13 2.47 6.86 12.22
CA GLY A 13 3.75 7.11 12.87
C GLY A 13 3.94 8.57 13.25
N ILE A 14 3.58 9.51 12.37
CA ILE A 14 3.61 10.95 12.66
C ILE A 14 2.68 11.28 13.84
N ASN A 15 1.46 10.75 13.84
CA ASN A 15 0.48 11.01 14.91
C ASN A 15 0.91 10.42 16.26
N LEU A 16 1.61 9.30 16.26
CA LEU A 16 2.10 8.63 17.47
C LEU A 16 3.50 9.10 17.89
N GLY A 17 4.16 9.91 17.07
CA GLY A 17 5.56 10.28 17.29
C GLY A 17 6.53 9.10 17.20
N GLN A 18 6.21 8.09 16.41
CA GLN A 18 7.01 6.89 16.25
C GLN A 18 7.60 6.80 14.83
N PRO A 19 8.88 6.42 14.69
CA PRO A 19 9.46 6.11 13.39
C PRO A 19 8.71 4.98 12.68
N VAL A 20 8.65 5.03 11.35
CA VAL A 20 8.11 3.96 10.54
C VAL A 20 9.20 3.41 9.63
N MET A 21 9.44 2.12 9.76
CA MET A 21 10.40 1.37 8.97
C MET A 21 9.65 0.39 8.06
N ALA A 22 10.12 0.21 6.85
CA ALA A 22 9.65 -0.86 5.96
C ALA A 22 10.80 -1.78 5.60
N TRP A 23 10.53 -3.06 5.55
CA TRP A 23 11.45 -4.08 5.09
C TRP A 23 10.89 -4.79 3.87
N SER A 24 11.78 -5.06 2.92
CA SER A 24 11.55 -6.04 1.85
C SER A 24 12.85 -6.76 1.55
N ALA A 25 12.77 -7.96 0.97
CA ALA A 25 13.96 -8.75 0.60
C ALA A 25 14.90 -8.03 -0.37
N THR A 26 14.36 -7.12 -1.18
CA THR A 26 15.14 -6.39 -2.19
C THR A 26 15.75 -5.09 -1.68
N ALA A 27 15.08 -4.42 -0.75
CA ALA A 27 15.48 -3.11 -0.25
C ALA A 27 16.16 -3.17 1.14
N GLY A 28 15.90 -4.25 1.91
CA GLY A 28 16.29 -4.33 3.31
C GLY A 28 15.40 -3.44 4.18
N LEU A 29 15.86 -3.15 5.39
CA LEU A 29 15.13 -2.34 6.36
C LEU A 29 15.40 -0.85 6.12
N GLN A 30 14.38 -0.08 5.79
CA GLN A 30 14.47 1.35 5.44
C GLN A 30 13.44 2.18 6.20
N ARG A 31 13.79 3.41 6.52
CA ARG A 31 12.87 4.37 7.09
C ARG A 31 11.99 5.00 6.00
N ILE A 32 10.66 5.06 6.21
CA ILE A 32 9.70 5.53 5.19
C ILE A 32 8.89 6.76 5.60
N ASP A 33 8.97 7.20 6.83
CA ASP A 33 8.27 8.42 7.33
C ASP A 33 9.02 9.72 7.03
N ILE A 34 10.29 9.60 6.63
CA ILE A 34 11.12 10.73 6.19
C ILE A 34 11.86 10.37 4.89
N GLU A 35 12.15 11.37 4.08
CA GLU A 35 13.03 11.19 2.93
C GLU A 35 14.45 10.91 3.42
N SER A 36 14.93 9.70 3.25
CA SER A 36 16.29 9.29 3.56
C SER A 36 16.92 8.59 2.36
N ALA A 37 18.23 8.74 2.21
CA ALA A 37 18.95 7.99 1.17
C ALA A 37 18.79 6.48 1.43
N PRO A 38 18.48 5.68 0.39
CA PRO A 38 18.31 4.25 0.55
C PRO A 38 19.62 3.61 1.03
N GLN A 39 19.59 3.07 2.23
CA GLN A 39 20.69 2.30 2.80
C GLN A 39 20.25 0.84 2.80
N ARG A 40 20.93 0.01 2.01
CA ARG A 40 20.67 -1.43 1.99
C ARG A 40 21.28 -2.08 3.24
N HIS A 41 20.48 -2.17 4.29
CA HIS A 41 20.83 -2.88 5.51
C HIS A 41 19.82 -3.98 5.79
N ALA A 42 20.31 -5.13 6.29
CA ALA A 42 19.48 -6.23 6.74
C ALA A 42 18.45 -6.69 5.69
N SER A 43 18.89 -7.04 4.48
CA SER A 43 18.04 -7.63 3.43
C SER A 43 17.60 -9.05 3.79
N GLU A 44 18.41 -9.80 4.53
CA GLU A 44 18.04 -11.11 5.02
C GLU A 44 17.00 -11.01 6.16
N PRO A 45 15.95 -11.86 6.16
CA PRO A 45 14.88 -11.81 7.15
C PRO A 45 15.38 -11.86 8.59
N GLN A 46 16.29 -12.76 8.88
CA GLN A 46 16.85 -12.96 10.21
C GLN A 46 17.68 -11.76 10.68
N GLN A 47 18.40 -11.12 9.76
CA GLN A 47 19.14 -9.89 10.08
C GLN A 47 18.18 -8.74 10.39
N ALA A 48 17.10 -8.61 9.61
CA ALA A 48 16.07 -7.61 9.85
C ALA A 48 15.39 -7.81 11.21
N LEU A 49 14.94 -9.02 11.50
CA LEU A 49 14.33 -9.36 12.78
C LEU A 49 15.27 -9.17 13.96
N GLY A 50 16.55 -9.52 13.79
CA GLY A 50 17.60 -9.27 14.79
C GLY A 50 17.81 -7.77 15.07
N GLN A 51 17.79 -6.94 14.03
CA GLN A 51 17.91 -5.48 14.17
C GLN A 51 16.66 -4.88 14.82
N ILE A 52 15.47 -5.36 14.46
CA ILE A 52 14.20 -4.94 15.10
C ILE A 52 14.27 -5.25 16.60
N LYS A 53 14.68 -6.47 16.97
CA LYS A 53 14.79 -6.89 18.36
C LYS A 53 15.82 -6.08 19.15
N ALA A 54 16.91 -5.65 18.51
CA ALA A 54 17.97 -4.86 19.14
C ALA A 54 17.61 -3.36 19.28
N THR A 55 16.55 -2.90 18.66
CA THR A 55 16.12 -1.49 18.70
C THR A 55 15.32 -1.24 19.96
N ASN A 56 15.71 -0.22 20.77
CA ASN A 56 15.03 0.11 22.03
C ASN A 56 14.00 1.26 21.88
N THR A 57 13.93 1.89 20.72
CA THR A 57 12.98 2.97 20.45
C THR A 57 11.69 2.40 19.91
N PRO A 58 10.52 2.72 20.47
CA PRO A 58 9.23 2.32 19.94
C PRO A 58 9.11 2.68 18.46
N THR A 59 8.91 1.69 17.60
CA THR A 59 8.97 1.84 16.14
C THR A 59 7.89 0.97 15.49
N ILE A 60 7.32 1.46 14.41
CA ILE A 60 6.40 0.69 13.56
C ILE A 60 7.21 0.07 12.42
N TYR A 61 7.07 -1.24 12.23
CA TYR A 61 7.75 -1.99 11.18
C TYR A 61 6.74 -2.60 10.23
N LEU A 62 6.88 -2.30 8.94
CA LEU A 62 6.13 -2.95 7.87
C LEU A 62 7.02 -3.99 7.22
N LEU A 63 6.65 -5.26 7.30
CA LEU A 63 7.34 -6.38 6.68
C LEU A 63 6.59 -6.74 5.40
N MET A 64 7.08 -6.20 4.26
CA MET A 64 6.48 -6.39 2.95
C MET A 64 6.82 -7.77 2.41
N ASP A 65 5.79 -8.51 1.97
CA ASP A 65 5.90 -9.86 1.42
C ASP A 65 6.75 -10.81 2.28
N PHE A 66 6.55 -10.72 3.61
CA PHE A 66 7.27 -11.59 4.55
C PHE A 66 6.71 -13.01 4.62
N HIS A 67 5.56 -13.28 4.01
CA HIS A 67 4.87 -14.57 4.06
C HIS A 67 5.73 -15.79 3.66
N PRO A 68 6.62 -15.76 2.62
CA PRO A 68 7.42 -16.92 2.28
C PRO A 68 8.45 -17.29 3.36
N TYR A 69 8.77 -16.34 4.25
CA TYR A 69 9.75 -16.54 5.33
C TYR A 69 9.12 -17.04 6.63
N LEU A 70 7.79 -17.16 6.68
CA LEU A 70 7.07 -17.74 7.81
C LEU A 70 7.13 -19.29 7.83
N ASP A 71 7.62 -19.91 6.76
CA ASP A 71 7.92 -21.34 6.73
C ASP A 71 9.20 -21.70 7.51
N ASP A 72 10.06 -20.72 7.79
CA ASP A 72 11.26 -20.93 8.57
C ASP A 72 10.97 -20.82 10.08
N PRO A 73 11.10 -21.90 10.87
CA PRO A 73 10.82 -21.88 12.30
C PRO A 73 11.65 -20.85 13.09
N LEU A 74 12.85 -20.49 12.60
CA LEU A 74 13.67 -19.49 13.25
C LEU A 74 13.07 -18.10 13.12
N ASN A 75 12.55 -17.74 11.94
CA ASN A 75 11.87 -16.48 11.72
C ASN A 75 10.59 -16.36 12.57
N VAL A 76 9.79 -17.45 12.62
CA VAL A 76 8.60 -17.52 13.47
C VAL A 76 8.96 -17.34 14.95
N ARG A 77 10.03 -18.00 15.40
CA ARG A 77 10.53 -17.86 16.76
C ARG A 77 10.98 -16.44 17.09
N MET A 78 11.70 -15.79 16.19
CA MET A 78 12.15 -14.41 16.37
C MET A 78 10.96 -13.43 16.42
N LEU A 79 9.98 -13.59 15.54
CA LEU A 79 8.74 -12.79 15.57
C LEU A 79 8.00 -12.96 16.90
N LYS A 80 7.87 -14.19 17.37
CA LYS A 80 7.25 -14.49 18.67
C LYS A 80 7.99 -13.83 19.83
N GLU A 81 9.32 -13.84 19.82
CA GLU A 81 10.11 -13.17 20.85
C GLU A 81 9.89 -11.66 20.86
N ILE A 82 9.86 -11.03 19.68
CA ILE A 82 9.57 -9.59 19.57
C ILE A 82 8.16 -9.30 20.10
N ALA A 83 7.17 -10.15 19.79
CA ALA A 83 5.80 -10.00 20.28
C ALA A 83 5.70 -10.15 21.81
N LEU A 84 6.41 -11.11 22.38
CA LEU A 84 6.48 -11.32 23.84
C LEU A 84 7.12 -10.14 24.57
N ASP A 85 8.13 -9.53 23.94
CA ASP A 85 8.85 -8.37 24.49
C ASP A 85 8.13 -7.02 24.24
N HIS A 86 6.86 -7.05 23.72
CA HIS A 86 6.11 -5.83 23.40
C HIS A 86 6.01 -4.84 24.56
N HIS A 87 5.87 -5.31 25.78
CA HIS A 87 5.78 -4.41 26.95
C HIS A 87 7.02 -3.55 27.15
N SER A 88 8.20 -4.04 26.78
CA SER A 88 9.48 -3.32 26.90
C SER A 88 9.83 -2.56 25.63
N LEU A 89 9.68 -3.18 24.46
CA LEU A 89 10.09 -2.63 23.18
C LEU A 89 9.04 -1.68 22.57
N ARG A 90 7.75 -1.97 22.80
CA ARG A 90 6.61 -1.23 22.22
C ARG A 90 6.67 -1.09 20.72
N HIS A 91 7.22 -2.10 20.04
CA HIS A 91 7.20 -2.19 18.60
C HIS A 91 5.83 -2.64 18.10
N THR A 92 5.44 -2.12 16.94
CA THR A 92 4.31 -2.62 16.18
C THR A 92 4.84 -3.24 14.89
N LEU A 93 4.60 -4.52 14.67
CA LEU A 93 4.95 -5.19 13.42
C LEU A 93 3.69 -5.39 12.59
N ALA A 94 3.72 -4.99 11.33
CA ALA A 94 2.67 -5.24 10.36
C ALA A 94 3.23 -6.12 9.23
N LEU A 95 2.75 -7.35 9.15
CA LEU A 95 3.01 -8.23 8.02
C LEU A 95 2.07 -7.82 6.87
N VAL A 96 2.64 -7.39 5.77
CA VAL A 96 1.89 -6.89 4.61
C VAL A 96 2.07 -7.86 3.47
N SER A 97 0.99 -8.53 3.07
CA SER A 97 1.00 -9.51 1.99
C SER A 97 -0.38 -9.64 1.35
N HIS A 98 -0.44 -10.16 0.13
CA HIS A 98 -1.67 -10.48 -0.58
C HIS A 98 -2.29 -11.80 -0.10
N ASP A 99 -1.45 -12.72 0.38
CA ASP A 99 -1.85 -14.02 0.91
C ASP A 99 -1.01 -14.31 2.15
N LEU A 100 -1.64 -14.30 3.32
CA LEU A 100 -0.95 -14.41 4.60
C LEU A 100 -1.62 -15.45 5.49
N GLU A 101 -0.97 -16.61 5.60
CA GLU A 101 -1.28 -17.60 6.61
C GLU A 101 -0.39 -17.34 7.84
N ILE A 102 -1.03 -17.14 8.98
CA ILE A 102 -0.30 -16.88 10.22
C ILE A 102 0.00 -18.23 10.90
N PRO A 103 1.27 -18.51 11.23
CA PRO A 103 1.62 -19.69 12.01
C PRO A 103 0.87 -19.72 13.36
N PRO A 104 0.42 -20.91 13.83
CA PRO A 104 -0.33 -21.05 15.08
C PRO A 104 0.36 -20.41 16.28
N GLU A 105 1.69 -20.42 16.30
CA GLU A 105 2.51 -19.84 17.37
C GLU A 105 2.39 -18.31 17.48
N LEU A 106 1.92 -17.64 16.41
CA LEU A 106 1.76 -16.19 16.35
C LEU A 106 0.31 -15.74 16.45
N GLU A 107 -0.67 -16.64 16.27
CA GLU A 107 -2.11 -16.28 16.24
C GLU A 107 -2.56 -15.45 17.44
N SER A 108 -2.11 -15.81 18.66
CA SER A 108 -2.50 -15.09 19.88
C SER A 108 -1.91 -13.68 20.01
N PHE A 109 -0.93 -13.34 19.17
CA PHE A 109 -0.25 -12.04 19.16
C PHE A 109 -0.63 -11.18 17.97
N THR A 110 -1.51 -11.67 17.07
CA THR A 110 -1.83 -11.01 15.82
C THR A 110 -3.28 -10.57 15.76
N ALA A 111 -3.51 -9.47 15.03
CA ALA A 111 -4.83 -9.04 14.61
C ALA A 111 -4.81 -8.86 13.08
N ARG A 112 -5.80 -9.42 12.40
CA ARG A 112 -5.94 -9.30 10.94
C ARG A 112 -6.73 -8.05 10.59
N PHE A 113 -6.22 -7.31 9.63
CA PHE A 113 -6.88 -6.15 9.02
C PHE A 113 -6.91 -6.31 7.51
N ASP A 114 -8.10 -6.28 6.95
CA ASP A 114 -8.28 -6.24 5.52
C ASP A 114 -8.47 -4.80 5.07
N LEU A 115 -7.66 -4.34 4.10
CA LEU A 115 -7.83 -3.01 3.53
C LEU A 115 -9.09 -3.00 2.67
N SER A 116 -10.06 -2.18 3.08
CA SER A 116 -11.24 -1.92 2.26
C SER A 116 -10.84 -1.26 0.94
N LEU A 117 -11.58 -1.58 -0.12
CA LEU A 117 -11.44 -0.85 -1.38
C LEU A 117 -11.69 0.65 -1.16
N PRO A 118 -11.09 1.53 -2.00
CA PRO A 118 -11.34 2.96 -1.91
C PRO A 118 -12.85 3.25 -2.01
N ASP A 119 -13.36 4.01 -1.06
CA ASP A 119 -14.69 4.60 -1.13
C ASP A 119 -14.70 5.80 -2.11
N ARG A 120 -15.84 6.48 -2.23
CA ARG A 120 -15.97 7.63 -3.12
C ARG A 120 -14.93 8.72 -2.82
N ASP A 121 -14.73 9.03 -1.55
CA ASP A 121 -13.80 10.09 -1.14
C ASP A 121 -12.35 9.70 -1.43
N GLY A 122 -12.01 8.43 -1.22
CA GLY A 122 -10.72 7.84 -1.59
C GLY A 122 -10.47 7.89 -3.10
N LEU A 123 -11.48 7.57 -3.92
CA LEU A 123 -11.40 7.67 -5.38
C LEU A 123 -11.25 9.13 -5.85
N GLU A 124 -11.95 10.09 -5.23
CA GLU A 124 -11.76 11.51 -5.52
C GLU A 124 -10.35 11.99 -5.16
N ALA A 125 -9.79 11.50 -4.04
CA ALA A 125 -8.41 11.81 -3.66
C ALA A 125 -7.42 11.26 -4.70
N ILE A 126 -7.62 10.04 -5.19
CA ILE A 126 -6.81 9.43 -6.25
C ILE A 126 -6.84 10.31 -7.51
N ILE A 127 -8.02 10.73 -7.98
CA ILE A 127 -8.16 11.58 -9.18
C ILE A 127 -7.43 12.90 -8.97
N ARG A 128 -7.55 13.52 -7.80
CA ARG A 128 -6.90 14.79 -7.46
C ARG A 128 -5.38 14.67 -7.42
N GLU A 129 -4.86 13.58 -6.87
CA GLU A 129 -3.42 13.31 -6.82
C GLU A 129 -2.85 13.11 -8.22
N GLU A 130 -3.49 12.30 -9.08
CA GLU A 130 -3.04 12.07 -10.45
C GLU A 130 -3.14 13.36 -11.31
N ALA A 131 -4.18 14.17 -11.12
CA ALA A 131 -4.31 15.46 -11.77
C ALA A 131 -3.22 16.44 -11.32
N THR A 132 -2.84 16.43 -10.04
CA THR A 132 -1.76 17.25 -9.50
C THR A 132 -0.41 16.81 -10.05
N HIS A 133 -0.17 15.51 -10.12
CA HIS A 133 1.04 14.94 -10.69
C HIS A 133 1.19 15.31 -12.18
N TRP A 134 0.12 15.15 -12.96
CA TRP A 134 0.10 15.54 -14.37
C TRP A 134 0.36 17.05 -14.54
N SER A 135 -0.29 17.89 -13.73
CA SER A 135 -0.11 19.35 -13.73
C SER A 135 1.35 19.76 -13.49
N GLY A 136 2.03 19.09 -12.54
CA GLY A 136 3.45 19.32 -12.25
C GLY A 136 4.35 19.02 -13.47
N ALA A 137 4.04 17.97 -14.21
CA ALA A 137 4.76 17.60 -15.44
C ALA A 137 4.45 18.52 -16.64
N HIS A 138 3.30 19.22 -16.62
CA HIS A 138 2.80 20.05 -17.73
C HIS A 138 2.74 21.54 -17.38
N ARG A 139 3.80 22.08 -16.78
CA ARG A 139 4.00 23.51 -16.48
C ARG A 139 2.85 24.15 -15.69
N GLY A 140 2.20 23.40 -14.81
CA GLY A 140 1.12 23.89 -13.98
C GLY A 140 -0.26 23.96 -14.69
N SER A 141 -0.40 23.37 -15.87
CA SER A 141 -1.70 23.25 -16.55
C SER A 141 -2.66 22.47 -15.70
N LYS A 142 -3.90 22.95 -15.54
CA LYS A 142 -4.93 22.26 -14.73
C LYS A 142 -5.67 21.25 -15.59
N VAL A 143 -5.89 20.06 -15.04
CA VAL A 143 -6.78 19.07 -15.63
C VAL A 143 -8.21 19.64 -15.66
N LYS A 144 -8.83 19.62 -16.83
CA LYS A 144 -10.20 20.11 -17.05
C LYS A 144 -11.19 18.97 -16.84
N THR A 145 -12.23 19.21 -16.09
CA THR A 145 -13.34 18.25 -15.92
C THR A 145 -14.61 19.00 -15.53
N ASP A 146 -15.76 18.42 -15.83
CA ASP A 146 -17.05 18.84 -15.29
C ASP A 146 -17.53 17.87 -14.21
N ARG A 147 -18.42 18.35 -13.35
CA ARG A 147 -18.89 17.60 -12.19
C ARG A 147 -19.67 16.34 -12.58
N SER A 148 -20.44 16.40 -13.66
CA SER A 148 -21.26 15.26 -14.11
C SER A 148 -20.39 14.12 -14.62
N THR A 149 -19.36 14.44 -15.39
CA THR A 149 -18.37 13.48 -15.89
C THR A 149 -17.56 12.88 -14.74
N LEU A 150 -17.12 13.73 -13.80
CA LEU A 150 -16.39 13.24 -12.60
C LEU A 150 -17.25 12.25 -11.82
N ASP A 151 -18.52 12.57 -11.56
CA ASP A 151 -19.45 11.68 -10.86
C ASP A 151 -19.70 10.37 -11.61
N ALA A 152 -19.73 10.39 -12.93
CA ALA A 152 -19.87 9.19 -13.74
C ALA A 152 -18.62 8.29 -13.67
N ILE A 153 -17.42 8.89 -13.75
CA ILE A 153 -16.16 8.17 -13.62
C ILE A 153 -16.00 7.57 -12.22
N LEU A 154 -16.32 8.31 -11.16
CA LEU A 154 -16.27 7.79 -9.80
C LEU A 154 -17.16 6.55 -9.62
N ARG A 155 -18.36 6.54 -10.21
CA ARG A 155 -19.19 5.33 -10.21
C ARG A 155 -18.57 4.16 -10.93
N GLN A 156 -17.88 4.41 -12.05
CA GLN A 156 -17.20 3.36 -12.82
C GLN A 156 -15.97 2.81 -12.11
N LEU A 157 -15.26 3.61 -11.35
CA LEU A 157 -14.09 3.21 -10.57
C LEU A 157 -14.47 2.45 -9.28
N GLY A 158 -15.71 2.54 -8.84
CA GLY A 158 -16.17 1.82 -7.65
C GLY A 158 -15.89 0.32 -7.73
N GLY A 159 -15.34 -0.25 -6.65
CA GLY A 159 -14.96 -1.66 -6.57
C GLY A 159 -13.57 -2.00 -7.12
N LEU A 160 -12.80 -1.01 -7.56
CA LEU A 160 -11.41 -1.20 -7.97
C LEU A 160 -10.43 -0.95 -6.80
N THR A 161 -9.27 -1.58 -6.87
CA THR A 161 -8.16 -1.28 -5.96
C THR A 161 -7.61 0.14 -6.21
N ASP A 162 -6.88 0.71 -5.26
CA ASP A 162 -6.17 2.00 -5.44
C ASP A 162 -5.26 1.98 -6.68
N VAL A 163 -4.49 0.90 -6.85
CA VAL A 163 -3.55 0.74 -7.97
C VAL A 163 -4.28 0.73 -9.31
N ASP A 164 -5.38 -0.01 -9.40
CA ASP A 164 -6.14 -0.13 -10.64
C ASP A 164 -6.86 1.17 -10.99
N ALA A 165 -7.47 1.82 -9.99
CA ALA A 165 -8.10 3.12 -10.17
C ALA A 165 -7.08 4.17 -10.64
N ARG A 166 -5.89 4.25 -10.03
CA ARG A 166 -4.81 5.13 -10.48
C ARG A 166 -4.38 4.84 -11.90
N ARG A 167 -4.20 3.57 -12.25
CA ARG A 167 -3.79 3.16 -13.59
C ARG A 167 -4.78 3.63 -14.65
N ILE A 168 -6.08 3.45 -14.39
CA ILE A 168 -7.14 3.90 -15.31
C ILE A 168 -7.14 5.43 -15.41
N ILE A 169 -7.17 6.14 -14.28
CA ILE A 169 -7.21 7.61 -14.27
C ILE A 169 -5.98 8.21 -14.96
N ARG A 170 -4.79 7.66 -14.72
CA ARG A 170 -3.58 8.11 -15.39
C ARG A 170 -3.69 7.95 -16.91
N SER A 171 -4.25 6.84 -17.39
CA SER A 171 -4.45 6.63 -18.84
C SER A 171 -5.46 7.60 -19.46
N VAL A 172 -6.44 8.07 -18.68
CA VAL A 172 -7.43 9.06 -19.12
C VAL A 172 -6.80 10.45 -19.20
N ILE A 173 -6.09 10.89 -18.17
CA ILE A 173 -5.52 12.24 -18.07
C ILE A 173 -4.33 12.44 -19.04
N HIS A 174 -3.61 11.36 -19.37
CA HIS A 174 -2.31 11.43 -20.06
C HIS A 174 -2.41 12.08 -21.45
N ASP A 175 -3.50 11.86 -22.18
CA ASP A 175 -3.57 12.22 -23.60
C ASP A 175 -3.79 13.73 -23.83
N ASP A 176 -4.73 14.36 -23.11
CA ASP A 176 -5.13 15.74 -23.37
C ASP A 176 -5.22 16.62 -22.12
N GLY A 177 -4.95 16.06 -20.95
CA GLY A 177 -5.09 16.77 -19.67
C GLY A 177 -6.53 17.17 -19.35
N ALA A 178 -7.49 16.39 -19.82
CA ALA A 178 -8.90 16.56 -19.53
C ALA A 178 -9.53 15.24 -19.09
N ILE A 179 -10.63 15.35 -18.39
CA ILE A 179 -11.52 14.23 -18.07
C ILE A 179 -12.89 14.63 -18.61
N ASN A 180 -13.29 14.01 -19.71
CA ASN A 180 -14.50 14.34 -20.43
C ASN A 180 -15.41 13.12 -20.66
N SER A 181 -16.59 13.30 -21.25
CA SER A 181 -17.56 12.23 -21.48
C SER A 181 -17.03 11.08 -22.35
N ASP A 182 -16.10 11.36 -23.27
CA ASP A 182 -15.57 10.35 -24.17
C ASP A 182 -14.65 9.37 -23.44
N ASP A 183 -14.09 9.78 -22.30
CA ASP A 183 -13.26 8.95 -21.44
C ASP A 183 -14.04 7.89 -20.67
N LEU A 184 -15.35 8.03 -20.52
CA LEU A 184 -16.20 7.02 -19.87
C LEU A 184 -16.09 5.66 -20.55
N ALA A 185 -15.99 5.63 -21.89
CA ALA A 185 -15.79 4.40 -22.63
C ALA A 185 -14.43 3.75 -22.30
N ARG A 186 -13.37 4.57 -22.19
CA ARG A 186 -12.02 4.11 -21.80
C ARG A 186 -11.98 3.55 -20.39
N VAL A 187 -12.62 4.24 -19.44
CA VAL A 187 -12.72 3.78 -18.04
C VAL A 187 -13.44 2.44 -17.97
N THR A 188 -14.58 2.31 -18.68
CA THR A 188 -15.36 1.07 -18.75
C THR A 188 -14.54 -0.07 -19.35
N GLN A 189 -13.82 0.19 -20.44
CA GLN A 189 -12.97 -0.82 -21.09
C GLN A 189 -11.78 -1.22 -20.20
N GLY A 190 -11.15 -0.23 -19.53
CA GLY A 190 -10.07 -0.48 -18.59
C GLY A 190 -10.52 -1.37 -17.43
N ARG A 191 -11.68 -1.06 -16.84
CA ARG A 191 -12.30 -1.87 -15.79
C ARG A 191 -12.59 -3.31 -16.27
N TYR A 192 -13.17 -3.47 -17.43
CA TYR A 192 -13.50 -4.78 -17.99
C TYR A 192 -12.25 -5.65 -18.18
N ARG A 193 -11.15 -5.08 -18.70
CA ARG A 193 -9.87 -5.79 -18.86
C ARG A 193 -9.31 -6.26 -17.51
N LEU A 194 -9.39 -5.43 -16.48
CA LEU A 194 -8.91 -5.78 -15.14
C LEU A 194 -9.74 -6.90 -14.52
N LEU A 195 -11.06 -6.86 -14.66
CA LEU A 195 -11.94 -7.91 -14.15
C LEU A 195 -11.72 -9.25 -14.86
N GLN A 196 -11.42 -9.24 -16.16
CA GLN A 196 -11.06 -10.46 -16.89
C GLN A 196 -9.72 -11.03 -16.46
N SER A 197 -8.70 -10.16 -16.24
CA SER A 197 -7.36 -10.60 -15.82
C SER A 197 -7.35 -11.22 -14.42
N ASN A 198 -8.25 -10.76 -13.54
CA ASN A 198 -8.37 -11.25 -12.16
C ASN A 198 -9.28 -12.50 -12.03
N GLY A 199 -9.65 -13.15 -13.15
CA GLY A 199 -10.43 -14.39 -13.14
C GLY A 199 -11.88 -14.25 -12.64
N ALA A 200 -12.36 -13.02 -12.42
CA ALA A 200 -13.71 -12.77 -11.92
C ALA A 200 -14.83 -12.93 -12.96
N LEU A 201 -14.50 -13.16 -14.21
CA LEU A 201 -15.43 -13.43 -15.32
C LEU A 201 -14.94 -14.63 -16.13
N SER A 202 -15.20 -15.85 -15.64
CA SER A 202 -15.31 -17.00 -16.53
C SER A 202 -16.71 -16.97 -17.12
N VAL A 203 -16.82 -16.65 -18.40
CA VAL A 203 -18.06 -16.81 -19.16
C VAL A 203 -18.13 -18.29 -19.51
N GLU A 204 -19.12 -19.02 -18.93
CA GLU A 204 -19.62 -20.27 -19.51
C GLU A 204 -20.35 -20.01 -20.81
#